data_b6c7c1c5a68df67c28f74550f5057155
#
_entry.id   b6c7c1c5a68df67c28f74550f5057155
#
_cell.length_a   1.000
_cell.length_b   1.000
_cell.length_c   1.000
_cell.angle_alpha   90.00
_cell.angle_beta   90.00
_cell.angle_gamma   90.00
#
_symmetry.space_group_name_H-M   'P 1'
#
loop_
_entity.id
_entity.type
_entity.pdbx_description
1 polymer ?
#
loop_
_entity_poly.entity_id
_entity_poly.type
_entity_poly.pdbx_seq_one_letter_code
_entity_poly.pdbx_strand_id
1 'polypeptide(L)'
;MIDAHTYIASLQTANQAQPLLLDTAYNFVTIYNKNSDTIYIGDVNAQPIPIQASGSYSIDIHNIPLNLASIYWVSATAGDVIEVFYS
;
A
#
# COMPACT_ATOMS: atom_id res chain seq x y z
N MET A 1 -15.03 -10.75 16.04
CA MET A 1 -14.97 -10.77 14.55
C MET A 1 -14.14 -9.59 14.05
N ILE A 2 -13.29 -9.83 13.08
CA ILE A 2 -12.49 -8.78 12.46
C ILE A 2 -13.26 -8.23 11.26
N ASP A 3 -13.52 -6.93 11.28
CA ASP A 3 -14.12 -6.26 10.12
C ASP A 3 -13.00 -5.89 9.15
N ALA A 4 -12.94 -6.60 8.04
CA ALA A 4 -11.92 -6.35 7.03
C ALA A 4 -12.46 -5.38 5.97
N HIS A 5 -11.57 -4.52 5.49
CA HIS A 5 -11.87 -3.52 4.47
C HIS A 5 -10.98 -3.72 3.26
N THR A 6 -11.49 -3.39 2.09
CA THR A 6 -10.73 -3.41 0.84
C THR A 6 -10.78 -2.03 0.22
N TYR A 7 -9.63 -1.54 -0.22
CA TYR A 7 -9.50 -0.25 -0.87
C TYR A 7 -8.65 -0.40 -2.12
N ILE A 8 -9.13 0.14 -3.24
CA ILE A 8 -8.41 0.10 -4.51
C ILE A 8 -7.99 1.53 -4.84
N ALA A 9 -6.70 1.73 -5.08
CA ALA A 9 -6.16 3.03 -5.42
C ALA A 9 -5.35 2.96 -6.70
N SER A 10 -5.34 4.07 -7.45
CA SER A 10 -4.50 4.19 -8.63
C SER A 10 -3.48 5.31 -8.46
N LEU A 11 -2.31 5.15 -9.07
CA LEU A 11 -1.24 6.14 -9.01
C LEU A 11 -1.60 7.35 -9.86
N GLN A 12 -1.57 8.53 -9.27
CA GLN A 12 -1.92 9.78 -9.95
C GLN A 12 -0.84 10.19 -10.95
N THR A 13 0.42 10.15 -10.53
CA THR A 13 1.55 10.65 -11.32
C THR A 13 2.68 9.64 -11.26
N ALA A 14 3.22 9.27 -12.42
CA ALA A 14 4.36 8.35 -12.50
C ALA A 14 5.54 8.88 -11.70
N ASN A 15 6.22 7.99 -10.98
CA ASN A 15 7.42 8.27 -10.18
C ASN A 15 7.21 9.28 -9.06
N GLN A 16 5.95 9.54 -8.68
CA GLN A 16 5.62 10.40 -7.55
C GLN A 16 4.87 9.59 -6.50
N ALA A 17 5.46 9.43 -5.32
CA ALA A 17 4.87 8.65 -4.24
C ALA A 17 3.61 9.32 -3.70
N GLN A 18 2.64 8.49 -3.33
CA GLN A 18 1.39 8.95 -2.70
C GLN A 18 1.04 8.05 -1.53
N PRO A 19 0.29 8.55 -0.52
CA PRO A 19 -0.11 7.73 0.61
C PRO A 19 -1.07 6.62 0.19
N LEU A 20 -1.09 5.52 0.97
CA LEU A 20 -1.99 4.39 0.69
C LEU A 20 -3.45 4.82 0.73
N LEU A 21 -3.90 5.27 1.89
CA LEU A 21 -5.27 5.77 2.08
C LEU A 21 -5.37 6.47 3.43
N LEU A 22 -6.44 7.24 3.61
CA LEU A 22 -6.70 7.98 4.84
C LEU A 22 -7.51 7.12 5.81
N ASP A 23 -6.85 6.16 6.45
CA ASP A 23 -7.48 5.29 7.45
C ASP A 23 -6.41 4.70 8.35
N THR A 24 -6.84 3.95 9.36
CA THR A 24 -5.98 3.32 10.34
C THR A 24 -6.24 1.82 10.36
N ALA A 25 -5.17 1.02 10.35
CA ALA A 25 -5.26 -0.42 10.52
C ALA A 25 -4.90 -0.80 11.95
N TYR A 26 -5.65 -1.75 12.52
CA TYR A 26 -5.50 -2.17 13.90
C TYR A 26 -4.96 -3.59 14.02
N ASN A 27 -5.17 -4.43 13.03
CA ASN A 27 -4.81 -5.85 13.08
C ASN A 27 -3.81 -6.25 12.02
N PHE A 28 -4.05 -5.86 10.78
CA PHE A 28 -3.16 -6.17 9.67
C PHE A 28 -3.41 -5.25 8.50
N VAL A 29 -2.45 -5.20 7.59
CA VAL A 29 -2.61 -4.61 6.27
C VAL A 29 -1.87 -5.47 5.26
N THR A 30 -2.50 -5.76 4.13
CA THR A 30 -1.89 -6.46 3.00
C THR A 30 -2.05 -5.59 1.76
N ILE A 31 -0.95 -5.37 1.05
CA ILE A 31 -0.91 -4.54 -0.14
C ILE A 31 -0.63 -5.45 -1.33
N TYR A 32 -1.57 -5.49 -2.29
CA TYR A 32 -1.45 -6.30 -3.50
C TYR A 32 -1.06 -5.43 -4.68
N ASN A 33 -0.02 -5.85 -5.39
CA ASN A 33 0.38 -5.24 -6.64
C ASN A 33 -0.44 -5.88 -7.78
N LYS A 34 -1.34 -5.10 -8.37
CA LYS A 34 -2.22 -5.57 -9.44
C LYS A 34 -1.67 -5.27 -10.84
N ASN A 35 -0.40 -4.91 -10.93
CA ASN A 35 0.19 -4.45 -12.19
C ASN A 35 1.20 -5.45 -12.74
N SER A 36 1.66 -5.20 -13.96
CA SER A 36 2.69 -6.00 -14.62
C SER A 36 4.11 -5.53 -14.29
N ASP A 37 4.25 -4.42 -13.57
CA ASP A 37 5.54 -3.88 -13.13
C ASP A 37 5.65 -3.91 -11.61
N THR A 38 6.86 -3.67 -11.10
CA THR A 38 7.12 -3.62 -9.66
C THR A 38 6.65 -2.28 -9.10
N ILE A 39 5.99 -2.31 -7.93
CA ILE A 39 5.72 -1.11 -7.16
C ILE A 39 6.66 -1.09 -5.95
N TYR A 40 6.80 0.09 -5.32
CA TYR A 40 7.68 0.26 -4.17
C TYR A 40 6.91 0.95 -3.05
N ILE A 41 7.12 0.50 -1.82
CA ILE A 41 6.47 1.10 -0.66
C ILE A 41 7.51 1.55 0.36
N GLY A 42 7.11 2.47 1.22
CA GLY A 42 7.96 3.01 2.28
C GLY A 42 7.27 4.17 2.97
N ASP A 43 8.06 5.18 3.38
CA ASP A 43 7.53 6.39 3.97
C ASP A 43 7.53 7.54 2.94
N VAL A 44 7.20 8.74 3.40
CA VAL A 44 7.13 9.91 2.51
C VAL A 44 8.49 10.28 1.90
N ASN A 45 9.59 9.90 2.55
CA ASN A 45 10.93 10.27 2.10
C ASN A 45 11.57 9.24 1.18
N ALA A 46 11.24 7.95 1.36
CA ALA A 46 11.83 6.88 0.57
C ALA A 46 10.90 5.67 0.52
N GLN A 47 10.86 5.01 -0.63
CA GLN A 47 10.05 3.80 -0.84
C GLN A 47 10.97 2.66 -1.29
N PRO A 48 11.73 2.05 -0.35
CA PRO A 48 12.75 1.05 -0.70
C PRO A 48 12.24 -0.38 -0.83
N ILE A 49 11.00 -0.67 -0.41
CA ILE A 49 10.49 -2.05 -0.36
C ILE A 49 9.77 -2.39 -1.64
N PRO A 50 10.29 -3.32 -2.45
CA PRO A 50 9.64 -3.70 -3.71
C PRO A 50 8.50 -4.70 -3.47
N ILE A 51 7.43 -4.56 -4.24
CA ILE A 51 6.39 -5.58 -4.38
C ILE A 51 6.37 -5.97 -5.85
N GLN A 52 6.74 -7.21 -6.13
CA GLN A 52 6.82 -7.70 -7.50
C GLN A 52 5.45 -7.70 -8.18
N ALA A 53 5.44 -7.74 -9.50
CA ALA A 53 4.19 -7.86 -10.26
C ALA A 53 3.37 -9.04 -9.74
N SER A 54 2.09 -8.80 -9.50
CA SER A 54 1.13 -9.78 -8.95
C SER A 54 1.46 -10.28 -7.55
N GLY A 55 2.43 -9.67 -6.88
CA GLY A 55 2.82 -10.02 -5.51
C GLY A 55 2.08 -9.22 -4.45
N SER A 56 2.42 -9.48 -3.20
CA SER A 56 1.82 -8.78 -2.06
C SER A 56 2.84 -8.58 -0.95
N TYR A 57 2.50 -7.66 -0.05
CA TYR A 57 3.29 -7.38 1.15
C TYR A 57 2.34 -7.22 2.33
N SER A 58 2.58 -7.97 3.40
CA SER A 58 1.70 -7.96 4.58
C SER A 58 2.43 -7.45 5.81
N ILE A 59 1.71 -6.68 6.63
CA ILE A 59 2.19 -6.18 7.91
C ILE A 59 1.19 -6.62 8.98
N ASP A 60 1.68 -7.33 9.99
CA ASP A 60 0.88 -7.69 11.16
C ASP A 60 1.05 -6.59 12.22
N ILE A 61 -0.07 -6.13 12.76
CA ILE A 61 -0.10 -5.03 13.73
C ILE A 61 -0.44 -5.63 15.09
N HIS A 62 0.42 -5.39 16.09
CA HIS A 62 0.25 -6.05 17.40
C HIS A 62 -0.20 -5.11 18.50
N ASN A 63 0.37 -3.94 18.65
CA ASN A 63 0.13 -3.10 19.83
C ASN A 63 -0.29 -1.67 19.52
N ILE A 64 0.19 -1.11 18.42
CA ILE A 64 -0.02 0.30 18.08
C ILE A 64 -0.71 0.36 16.74
N PRO A 65 -1.88 1.03 16.65
CA PRO A 65 -2.55 1.20 15.35
C PRO A 65 -1.63 1.86 14.32
N LEU A 66 -1.74 1.40 13.08
CA LEU A 66 -0.93 1.90 11.97
C LEU A 66 -1.74 2.89 11.14
N ASN A 67 -1.24 4.12 11.05
CA ASN A 67 -1.84 5.13 10.17
C ASN A 67 -1.43 4.83 8.73
N LEU A 68 -2.38 4.38 7.91
CA LEU A 68 -2.09 3.98 6.54
C LEU A 68 -1.70 5.16 5.65
N ALA A 69 -2.02 6.39 6.04
CA ALA A 69 -1.58 7.59 5.33
C ALA A 69 -0.08 7.85 5.50
N SER A 70 0.58 7.19 6.45
CA SER A 70 2.04 7.32 6.63
C SER A 70 2.83 6.35 5.75
N ILE A 71 2.15 5.40 5.09
CA ILE A 71 2.78 4.48 4.15
C ILE A 71 2.57 5.04 2.75
N TYR A 72 3.67 5.23 2.01
CA TYR A 72 3.65 5.77 0.65
C TYR A 72 4.02 4.69 -0.34
N TRP A 73 3.46 4.77 -1.54
CA TRP A 73 3.75 3.85 -2.62
C TRP A 73 3.97 4.59 -3.93
N VAL A 74 4.75 3.98 -4.81
CA VAL A 74 5.13 4.59 -6.08
C VAL A 74 5.34 3.50 -7.12
N SER A 75 5.11 3.86 -8.39
CA SER A 75 5.52 3.05 -9.53
C SER A 75 5.97 3.96 -10.66
N ALA A 76 6.52 3.36 -11.71
CA ALA A 76 7.00 4.11 -12.87
C ALA A 76 5.86 4.47 -13.84
N THR A 77 4.64 3.97 -13.61
CA THR A 77 3.52 4.09 -14.56
C THR A 77 2.32 4.72 -13.90
N ALA A 78 1.90 5.89 -14.37
CA ALA A 78 0.65 6.51 -13.92
C ALA A 78 -0.52 5.58 -14.27
N GLY A 79 -1.48 5.50 -13.36
CA GLY A 79 -2.63 4.61 -13.54
C GLY A 79 -2.44 3.21 -12.98
N ASP A 80 -1.22 2.85 -12.55
CA ASP A 80 -0.99 1.59 -11.84
C ASP A 80 -1.89 1.51 -10.61
N VAL A 81 -2.32 0.31 -10.28
CA VAL A 81 -3.36 0.06 -9.27
C VAL A 81 -2.82 -0.83 -8.16
N ILE A 82 -3.15 -0.48 -6.93
CA ILE A 82 -2.94 -1.37 -5.78
C ILE A 82 -4.27 -1.69 -5.13
N GLU A 83 -4.33 -2.84 -4.46
CA GLU A 83 -5.45 -3.21 -3.61
C GLU A 83 -4.94 -3.34 -2.19
N VAL A 84 -5.58 -2.64 -1.25
CA VAL A 84 -5.20 -2.67 0.16
C VAL A 84 -6.31 -3.39 0.92
N PHE A 85 -5.95 -4.49 1.59
CA PHE A 85 -6.86 -5.26 2.42
C PHE A 85 -6.38 -5.12 3.86
N TYR A 86 -7.24 -4.58 4.73
CA TYR A 86 -6.80 -4.25 6.08
C TYR A 86 -7.93 -4.37 7.10
N SER A 87 -7.52 -4.41 8.34
CA SER A 87 -8.47 -4.48 9.44
C SER A 87 -7.92 -3.75 10.67
#